data_d291a1bb4cc463db75db18a67e28872f
#
_entry.id   d291a1bb4cc463db75db18a67e28872f
#
_cell.length_a   1.000
_cell.length_b   1.000
_cell.length_c   1.000
_cell.angle_alpha   90.00
_cell.angle_beta   90.00
_cell.angle_gamma   90.00
#
_symmetry.space_group_name_H-M   'P 1'
#
loop_
_entity.id
_entity.type
_entity.pdbx_description
1 polymer ?
#
loop_
_entity_poly.entity_id
_entity_poly.type
_entity_poly.pdbx_seq_one_letter_code
_entity_poly.pdbx_strand_id
1 'polypeptide(L)'
;MLRPRKFKELETKLGYKFKNPELLERALTHASVRGGKVARFDNERLEFIGDRVLGLAIAEALNGQYPDASEGELARRYNRLVRGEACAKVARNIGLGTHLILSDSEADSGGRNKTTILADAAEALLGAVFIDGGFEKARAVVHKLWQDQSEPVPEVAVDAKSALQEWAQGQGLALPRYTVVARKGPDHAPRFTAEVLIAGRAPAQGEGASKRIAEQAAASALLTREGVGAHVGDV
;
A
#
# COMPACT_ATOMS: atom_id res chain seq x y z
N MET A 1 -26.39 28.04 -2.50
CA MET A 1 -25.03 28.53 -2.86
C MET A 1 -24.50 27.76 -4.07
N LEU A 2 -23.93 28.45 -5.06
CA LEU A 2 -23.23 27.79 -6.17
C LEU A 2 -21.92 27.20 -5.62
N ARG A 3 -21.71 25.87 -5.82
CA ARG A 3 -20.46 25.20 -5.42
C ARG A 3 -19.28 25.85 -6.15
N PRO A 4 -18.14 26.06 -5.49
CA PRO A 4 -16.93 26.53 -6.15
C PRO A 4 -16.56 25.62 -7.33
N ARG A 5 -16.13 26.18 -8.44
CA ARG A 5 -15.71 25.44 -9.65
C ARG A 5 -14.68 24.35 -9.34
N LYS A 6 -13.81 24.63 -8.42
CA LYS A 6 -12.79 23.75 -7.84
C LYS A 6 -13.36 22.41 -7.33
N PHE A 7 -14.48 22.42 -6.59
CA PHE A 7 -15.08 21.17 -6.06
C PHE A 7 -15.78 20.35 -7.13
N LYS A 8 -16.36 20.99 -8.16
CA LYS A 8 -16.98 20.28 -9.27
C LYS A 8 -15.97 19.43 -10.06
N GLU A 9 -14.77 19.93 -10.25
CA GLU A 9 -13.72 19.20 -10.93
C GLU A 9 -13.32 17.94 -10.15
N LEU A 10 -13.10 18.08 -8.83
CA LEU A 10 -12.75 16.96 -7.96
C LEU A 10 -13.89 15.93 -7.91
N GLU A 11 -15.15 16.34 -7.74
CA GLU A 11 -16.33 15.45 -7.78
C GLU A 11 -16.39 14.65 -9.09
N THR A 12 -16.04 15.27 -10.21
CA THR A 12 -16.01 14.59 -11.53
C THR A 12 -14.93 13.51 -11.57
N LYS A 13 -13.73 13.81 -11.06
CA LYS A 13 -12.62 12.84 -10.98
C LYS A 13 -12.95 11.67 -10.04
N LEU A 14 -13.58 11.95 -8.91
CA LEU A 14 -14.09 10.93 -7.98
C LEU A 14 -15.18 10.06 -8.59
N GLY A 15 -16.02 10.61 -9.47
CA GLY A 15 -17.29 10.00 -9.91
C GLY A 15 -18.35 10.05 -8.82
N TYR A 16 -18.20 10.94 -7.85
CA TYR A 16 -19.14 11.12 -6.74
C TYR A 16 -19.47 12.59 -6.51
N LYS A 17 -20.75 12.90 -6.37
CA LYS A 17 -21.24 14.25 -6.07
C LYS A 17 -21.77 14.30 -4.64
N PHE A 18 -21.15 15.11 -3.81
CA PHE A 18 -21.52 15.26 -2.41
C PHE A 18 -22.90 15.89 -2.25
N LYS A 19 -23.73 15.29 -1.39
CA LYS A 19 -25.00 15.87 -0.91
C LYS A 19 -24.71 17.01 0.06
N ASN A 20 -23.76 16.80 0.99
CA ASN A 20 -23.26 17.81 1.91
C ASN A 20 -21.86 18.29 1.49
N PRO A 21 -21.73 19.50 0.88
CA PRO A 21 -20.44 20.06 0.48
C PRO A 21 -19.47 20.33 1.64
N GLU A 22 -19.97 20.52 2.87
CA GLU A 22 -19.15 20.76 4.04
C GLU A 22 -18.28 19.54 4.39
N LEU A 23 -18.76 18.32 4.10
CA LEU A 23 -17.97 17.11 4.28
C LEU A 23 -16.76 17.07 3.35
N LEU A 24 -16.94 17.49 2.09
CA LEU A 24 -15.84 17.59 1.13
C LEU A 24 -14.84 18.67 1.56
N GLU A 25 -15.31 19.84 1.93
CA GLU A 25 -14.44 20.93 2.42
C GLU A 25 -13.63 20.49 3.64
N ARG A 26 -14.29 19.81 4.59
CA ARG A 26 -13.66 19.27 5.78
C ARG A 26 -12.59 18.20 5.43
N ALA A 27 -12.86 17.28 4.51
CA ALA A 27 -11.89 16.28 4.07
C ALA A 27 -10.64 16.90 3.44
N LEU A 28 -10.78 18.07 2.84
CA LEU A 28 -9.68 18.84 2.24
C LEU A 28 -8.94 19.76 3.22
N THR A 29 -9.44 19.92 4.45
CA THR A 29 -8.88 20.85 5.45
C THR A 29 -7.89 20.11 6.33
N HIS A 30 -6.61 20.45 6.20
CA HIS A 30 -5.53 19.88 7.00
C HIS A 30 -5.48 20.49 8.41
N ALA A 31 -4.99 19.75 9.38
CA ALA A 31 -4.87 20.15 10.78
C ALA A 31 -4.08 21.46 11.01
N SER A 32 -3.19 21.84 10.09
CA SER A 32 -2.44 23.11 10.16
C SER A 32 -3.33 24.34 10.20
N VAL A 33 -4.56 24.29 9.72
CA VAL A 33 -5.53 25.41 9.68
C VAL A 33 -6.16 25.67 11.05
N ARG A 34 -6.03 24.76 12.02
CA ARG A 34 -6.72 24.86 13.32
C ARG A 34 -6.43 26.13 14.11
N GLY A 35 -5.22 26.67 14.02
CA GLY A 35 -4.83 27.87 14.77
C GLY A 35 -5.16 27.77 16.27
N GLY A 36 -5.06 26.58 16.88
CA GLY A 36 -5.43 26.34 18.27
C GLY A 36 -6.91 26.03 18.51
N LYS A 37 -7.74 25.91 17.49
CA LYS A 37 -9.17 25.54 17.59
C LYS A 37 -9.38 24.01 17.58
N VAL A 38 -10.55 23.59 18.08
CA VAL A 38 -10.89 22.16 18.27
C VAL A 38 -10.92 21.39 16.95
N ALA A 39 -10.43 20.15 16.96
CA ALA A 39 -10.34 19.16 15.85
C ALA A 39 -11.65 18.86 15.07
N ARG A 40 -12.70 19.64 15.24
CA ARG A 40 -14.01 19.41 14.56
C ARG A 40 -14.02 19.80 13.09
N PHE A 41 -13.06 20.62 12.66
CA PHE A 41 -13.11 21.27 11.34
C PHE A 41 -12.07 20.75 10.34
N ASP A 42 -11.21 19.84 10.74
CA ASP A 42 -10.20 19.23 9.89
C ASP A 42 -10.51 17.79 9.51
N ASN A 43 -9.59 17.21 8.74
CA ASN A 43 -9.74 15.91 8.11
C ASN A 43 -9.43 14.70 9.01
N GLU A 44 -8.73 14.83 10.14
CA GLU A 44 -8.23 13.69 10.93
C GLU A 44 -9.30 12.65 11.28
N ARG A 45 -10.50 13.08 11.66
CA ARG A 45 -11.59 12.14 11.99
C ARG A 45 -12.19 11.47 10.75
N LEU A 46 -12.12 12.12 9.60
CA LEU A 46 -12.55 11.55 8.34
C LEU A 46 -11.51 10.56 7.82
N GLU A 47 -10.22 10.88 7.94
CA GLU A 47 -9.09 9.99 7.70
C GLU A 47 -9.22 8.69 8.49
N PHE A 48 -9.45 8.80 9.81
CA PHE A 48 -9.67 7.62 10.68
C PHE A 48 -10.75 6.68 10.16
N ILE A 49 -11.86 7.20 9.63
CA ILE A 49 -12.94 6.40 9.03
C ILE A 49 -12.51 5.89 7.65
N GLY A 50 -11.91 6.77 6.86
CA GLY A 50 -11.54 6.49 5.48
C GLY A 50 -10.52 5.37 5.32
N ASP A 51 -9.54 5.29 6.21
CA ASP A 51 -8.59 4.18 6.28
C ASP A 51 -9.32 2.82 6.43
N ARG A 52 -10.31 2.73 7.32
CA ARG A 52 -11.11 1.49 7.52
C ARG A 52 -11.97 1.18 6.30
N VAL A 53 -12.55 2.20 5.67
CA VAL A 53 -13.34 2.07 4.43
C VAL A 53 -12.47 1.58 3.28
N LEU A 54 -11.28 2.18 3.10
CA LEU A 54 -10.30 1.76 2.11
C LEU A 54 -9.90 0.29 2.36
N GLY A 55 -9.54 -0.03 3.60
CA GLY A 55 -9.13 -1.37 3.98
C GLY A 55 -10.19 -2.42 3.64
N LEU A 56 -11.44 -2.18 4.01
CA LEU A 56 -12.54 -3.12 3.73
C LEU A 56 -12.80 -3.25 2.22
N ALA A 57 -12.82 -2.15 1.49
CA ALA A 57 -13.08 -2.18 0.03
C ALA A 57 -11.96 -2.91 -0.73
N ILE A 58 -10.69 -2.71 -0.34
CA ILE A 58 -9.55 -3.40 -0.95
C ILE A 58 -9.55 -4.89 -0.57
N ALA A 59 -9.83 -5.23 0.69
CA ALA A 59 -9.90 -6.64 1.12
C ALA A 59 -11.00 -7.40 0.35
N GLU A 60 -12.19 -6.82 0.20
CA GLU A 60 -13.28 -7.38 -0.59
C GLU A 60 -12.87 -7.60 -2.04
N ALA A 61 -12.27 -6.58 -2.67
CA ALA A 61 -11.82 -6.66 -4.05
C ALA A 61 -10.77 -7.77 -4.26
N LEU A 62 -9.77 -7.85 -3.38
CA LEU A 62 -8.73 -8.88 -3.44
C LEU A 62 -9.29 -10.28 -3.24
N ASN A 63 -10.20 -10.47 -2.28
CA ASN A 63 -10.85 -11.76 -2.05
C ASN A 63 -11.66 -12.24 -3.26
N GLY A 64 -12.33 -11.33 -3.96
CA GLY A 64 -13.05 -11.65 -5.19
C GLY A 64 -12.14 -11.88 -6.40
N GLN A 65 -11.03 -11.16 -6.50
CA GLN A 65 -10.11 -11.24 -7.63
C GLN A 65 -9.17 -12.45 -7.55
N TYR A 66 -8.84 -12.92 -6.34
CA TYR A 66 -7.89 -14.00 -6.09
C TYR A 66 -8.50 -15.08 -5.19
N PRO A 67 -9.48 -15.87 -5.71
CA PRO A 67 -10.22 -16.84 -4.89
C PRO A 67 -9.35 -17.96 -4.32
N ASP A 68 -8.25 -18.30 -5.00
CA ASP A 68 -7.35 -19.39 -4.61
C ASP A 68 -6.12 -18.91 -3.83
N ALA A 69 -6.00 -17.58 -3.59
CA ALA A 69 -4.85 -17.04 -2.86
C ALA A 69 -4.95 -17.34 -1.36
N SER A 70 -3.82 -17.70 -0.76
CA SER A 70 -3.70 -17.83 0.70
C SER A 70 -3.90 -16.48 1.41
N GLU A 71 -4.24 -16.52 2.70
CA GLU A 71 -4.36 -15.32 3.54
C GLU A 71 -3.08 -14.49 3.51
N GLY A 72 -1.89 -15.12 3.58
CA GLY A 72 -0.61 -14.44 3.52
C GLY A 72 -0.37 -13.71 2.18
N GLU A 73 -0.83 -14.28 1.06
CA GLU A 73 -0.78 -13.62 -0.25
C GLU A 73 -1.74 -12.44 -0.33
N LEU A 74 -2.97 -12.59 0.15
CA LEU A 74 -3.93 -11.50 0.23
C LEU A 74 -3.42 -10.37 1.11
N ALA A 75 -2.84 -10.67 2.27
CA ALA A 75 -2.26 -9.68 3.18
C ALA A 75 -1.11 -8.88 2.53
N ARG A 76 -0.23 -9.54 1.78
CA ARG A 76 0.85 -8.86 1.05
C ARG A 76 0.31 -7.89 -0.01
N ARG A 77 -0.69 -8.32 -0.80
CA ARG A 77 -1.35 -7.47 -1.81
C ARG A 77 -2.07 -6.29 -1.17
N TYR A 78 -2.81 -6.57 -0.10
CA TYR A 78 -3.52 -5.59 0.70
C TYR A 78 -2.59 -4.50 1.22
N ASN A 79 -1.54 -4.87 1.96
CA ASN A 79 -0.59 -3.92 2.54
C ASN A 79 0.04 -2.99 1.50
N ARG A 80 0.25 -3.45 0.27
CA ARG A 80 0.77 -2.62 -0.82
C ARG A 80 -0.25 -1.58 -1.28
N LEU A 81 -1.53 -1.94 -1.32
CA LEU A 81 -2.59 -1.09 -1.87
C LEU A 81 -3.09 -0.05 -0.86
N VAL A 82 -3.02 -0.34 0.45
CA VAL A 82 -3.52 0.57 1.50
C VAL A 82 -2.43 1.44 2.15
N ARG A 83 -1.15 1.22 1.85
CA ARG A 83 -0.08 2.03 2.44
C ARG A 83 -0.12 3.47 1.98
N GLY A 84 0.43 4.38 2.80
CA GLY A 84 0.41 5.82 2.56
C GLY A 84 0.96 6.26 1.19
N GLU A 85 2.02 5.58 0.66
CA GLU A 85 2.52 5.87 -0.68
C GLU A 85 1.50 5.57 -1.79
N ALA A 86 0.69 4.51 -1.63
CA ALA A 86 -0.37 4.18 -2.58
C ALA A 86 -1.50 5.23 -2.53
N CYS A 87 -1.94 5.61 -1.34
CA CYS A 87 -2.92 6.67 -1.12
C CYS A 87 -2.44 8.01 -1.71
N ALA A 88 -1.18 8.37 -1.45
CA ALA A 88 -0.59 9.60 -1.99
C ALA A 88 -0.46 9.56 -3.52
N LYS A 89 -0.17 8.40 -4.12
CA LYS A 89 -0.15 8.23 -5.58
C LYS A 89 -1.54 8.49 -6.17
N VAL A 90 -2.58 7.91 -5.58
CA VAL A 90 -3.97 8.17 -5.98
C VAL A 90 -4.31 9.66 -5.84
N ALA A 91 -3.95 10.27 -4.71
CA ALA A 91 -4.16 11.71 -4.49
C ALA A 91 -3.51 12.56 -5.58
N ARG A 92 -2.29 12.23 -6.01
CA ARG A 92 -1.58 12.93 -7.09
C ARG A 92 -2.30 12.74 -8.43
N ASN A 93 -2.74 11.53 -8.76
CA ASN A 93 -3.42 11.23 -10.02
C ASN A 93 -4.71 12.06 -10.19
N ILE A 94 -5.45 12.28 -9.12
CA ILE A 94 -6.66 13.14 -9.16
C ILE A 94 -6.36 14.62 -8.95
N GLY A 95 -5.09 15.01 -8.71
CA GLY A 95 -4.68 16.39 -8.46
C GLY A 95 -5.16 16.94 -7.11
N LEU A 96 -5.32 16.07 -6.09
CA LEU A 96 -5.90 16.42 -4.78
C LEU A 96 -5.15 17.57 -4.10
N GLY A 97 -3.82 17.63 -4.24
CA GLY A 97 -2.98 18.65 -3.63
C GLY A 97 -3.39 20.09 -3.94
N THR A 98 -3.92 20.36 -5.14
CA THR A 98 -4.39 21.71 -5.53
C THR A 98 -5.68 22.12 -4.83
N HIS A 99 -6.41 21.15 -4.29
CA HIS A 99 -7.68 21.36 -3.59
C HIS A 99 -7.51 21.48 -2.07
N LEU A 100 -6.34 21.13 -1.51
CA LEU A 100 -6.09 21.14 -0.08
C LEU A 100 -6.18 22.55 0.51
N ILE A 101 -6.77 22.62 1.69
CA ILE A 101 -6.87 23.82 2.53
C ILE A 101 -5.82 23.65 3.63
N LEU A 102 -4.74 24.42 3.52
CA LEU A 102 -3.58 24.40 4.41
C LEU A 102 -3.39 25.77 5.03
N SER A 103 -2.69 25.89 6.15
CA SER A 103 -2.15 27.18 6.60
C SER A 103 -1.11 27.69 5.60
N ASP A 104 -0.88 29.00 5.57
CA ASP A 104 0.11 29.60 4.67
C ASP A 104 1.49 28.98 4.89
N SER A 105 1.92 28.83 6.15
CA SER A 105 3.20 28.21 6.50
C SER A 105 3.34 26.77 6.00
N GLU A 106 2.27 25.95 6.07
CA GLU A 106 2.29 24.57 5.56
C GLU A 106 2.29 24.54 4.03
N ALA A 107 1.54 25.43 3.40
CA ALA A 107 1.52 25.57 1.94
C ALA A 107 2.90 25.99 1.40
N ASP A 108 3.54 26.97 2.01
CA ASP A 108 4.86 27.51 1.65
C ASP A 108 5.98 26.46 1.84
N SER A 109 5.82 25.58 2.84
CA SER A 109 6.75 24.45 3.07
C SER A 109 6.53 23.25 2.13
N GLY A 110 5.72 23.41 1.08
CA GLY A 110 5.44 22.38 0.08
C GLY A 110 4.40 21.34 0.51
N GLY A 111 3.59 21.63 1.52
CA GLY A 111 2.59 20.74 2.10
C GLY A 111 1.64 20.10 1.07
N ARG A 112 1.31 20.84 -0.01
CA ARG A 112 0.47 20.33 -1.11
C ARG A 112 1.01 19.09 -1.84
N ASN A 113 2.31 18.81 -1.72
CA ASN A 113 2.98 17.69 -2.38
C ASN A 113 3.56 16.68 -1.37
N LYS A 114 3.48 16.93 -0.06
CA LYS A 114 3.95 15.98 0.97
C LYS A 114 3.15 14.70 0.91
N THR A 115 3.85 13.57 0.89
CA THR A 115 3.24 12.24 0.76
C THR A 115 2.26 11.95 1.90
N THR A 116 2.62 12.29 3.15
CA THR A 116 1.75 12.11 4.31
C THR A 116 0.45 12.89 4.17
N ILE A 117 0.53 14.18 3.92
CA ILE A 117 -0.65 15.06 3.78
C ILE A 117 -1.57 14.61 2.63
N LEU A 118 -0.99 14.14 1.52
CA LEU A 118 -1.76 13.63 0.38
C LEU A 118 -2.43 12.29 0.70
N ALA A 119 -1.76 11.40 1.45
CA ALA A 119 -2.32 10.13 1.89
C ALA A 119 -3.50 10.35 2.83
N ASP A 120 -3.29 11.13 3.89
CA ASP A 120 -4.29 11.44 4.91
C ASP A 120 -5.54 12.10 4.28
N ALA A 121 -5.32 13.02 3.32
CA ALA A 121 -6.42 13.67 2.60
C ALA A 121 -7.17 12.72 1.67
N ALA A 122 -6.50 11.75 1.04
CA ALA A 122 -7.16 10.73 0.23
C ALA A 122 -8.05 9.82 1.09
N GLU A 123 -7.55 9.38 2.23
CA GLU A 123 -8.33 8.60 3.19
C GLU A 123 -9.49 9.42 3.74
N ALA A 124 -9.25 10.68 4.15
CA ALA A 124 -10.31 11.56 4.62
C ALA A 124 -11.42 11.77 3.58
N LEU A 125 -11.04 11.84 2.31
CA LEU A 125 -11.99 11.96 1.21
C LEU A 125 -12.88 10.72 1.09
N LEU A 126 -12.32 9.51 1.24
CA LEU A 126 -13.09 8.27 1.29
C LEU A 126 -14.02 8.22 2.50
N GLY A 127 -13.55 8.66 3.67
CA GLY A 127 -14.37 8.80 4.87
C GLY A 127 -15.53 9.77 4.70
N ALA A 128 -15.29 10.88 4.01
CA ALA A 128 -16.34 11.85 3.67
C ALA A 128 -17.40 11.26 2.71
N VAL A 129 -16.97 10.54 1.67
CA VAL A 129 -17.88 9.83 0.77
C VAL A 129 -18.72 8.79 1.50
N PHE A 130 -18.07 8.04 2.43
CA PHE A 130 -18.78 7.05 3.24
C PHE A 130 -19.87 7.69 4.12
N ILE A 131 -19.56 8.78 4.81
CA ILE A 131 -20.54 9.48 5.66
C ILE A 131 -21.69 10.07 4.83
N ASP A 132 -21.39 10.60 3.66
CA ASP A 132 -22.37 11.25 2.79
C ASP A 132 -23.24 10.28 1.98
N GLY A 133 -22.65 9.15 1.55
CA GLY A 133 -23.27 8.23 0.57
C GLY A 133 -23.34 6.76 0.97
N GLY A 134 -22.72 6.39 2.09
CA GLY A 134 -22.61 5.00 2.55
C GLY A 134 -21.49 4.20 1.87
N PHE A 135 -21.32 2.96 2.34
CA PHE A 135 -20.21 2.11 1.93
C PHE A 135 -20.18 1.82 0.43
N GLU A 136 -21.31 1.53 -0.19
CA GLU A 136 -21.38 1.22 -1.63
C GLU A 136 -20.84 2.35 -2.50
N LYS A 137 -21.08 3.61 -2.12
CA LYS A 137 -20.54 4.76 -2.85
C LYS A 137 -19.04 4.93 -2.63
N ALA A 138 -18.58 4.73 -1.40
CA ALA A 138 -17.15 4.78 -1.08
C ALA A 138 -16.39 3.64 -1.78
N ARG A 139 -16.92 2.42 -1.76
CA ARG A 139 -16.39 1.26 -2.48
C ARG A 139 -16.24 1.53 -3.98
N ALA A 140 -17.26 2.10 -4.61
CA ALA A 140 -17.21 2.46 -6.03
C ALA A 140 -16.10 3.48 -6.33
N VAL A 141 -15.89 4.46 -5.44
CA VAL A 141 -14.79 5.43 -5.55
C VAL A 141 -13.43 4.73 -5.39
N VAL A 142 -13.28 3.86 -4.40
CA VAL A 142 -12.05 3.07 -4.22
C VAL A 142 -11.75 2.26 -5.47
N HIS A 143 -12.69 1.47 -5.97
CA HIS A 143 -12.48 0.66 -7.17
C HIS A 143 -12.04 1.52 -8.36
N LYS A 144 -12.71 2.66 -8.59
CA LYS A 144 -12.35 3.58 -9.68
C LYS A 144 -10.94 4.12 -9.55
N LEU A 145 -10.55 4.57 -8.36
CA LEU A 145 -9.28 5.28 -8.17
C LEU A 145 -8.07 4.35 -7.99
N TRP A 146 -8.29 3.11 -7.54
CA TRP A 146 -7.24 2.10 -7.33
C TRP A 146 -7.08 1.13 -8.51
N GLN A 147 -7.88 1.25 -9.60
CA GLN A 147 -7.78 0.37 -10.77
C GLN A 147 -6.35 0.29 -11.34
N ASP A 148 -5.71 1.44 -11.54
CA ASP A 148 -4.35 1.52 -12.09
C ASP A 148 -3.26 1.00 -11.12
N GLN A 149 -3.61 0.74 -9.86
CA GLN A 149 -2.70 0.18 -8.87
C GLN A 149 -2.85 -1.34 -8.73
N SER A 150 -3.92 -1.88 -9.32
CA SER A 150 -4.21 -3.32 -9.37
C SER A 150 -3.51 -4.02 -10.54
N GLU A 151 -2.65 -3.31 -11.29
CA GLU A 151 -1.85 -3.97 -12.32
C GLU A 151 -1.17 -5.21 -11.72
N PRO A 152 -1.19 -6.35 -12.46
CA PRO A 152 -0.42 -7.49 -12.06
C PRO A 152 1.03 -7.01 -11.93
N VAL A 153 1.46 -6.79 -10.71
CA VAL A 153 2.89 -6.65 -10.47
C VAL A 153 3.48 -7.92 -11.05
N PRO A 154 4.51 -7.82 -11.90
CA PRO A 154 5.33 -8.98 -12.22
C PRO A 154 5.58 -9.63 -10.88
N GLU A 155 5.22 -10.89 -10.77
CA GLU A 155 5.23 -11.74 -9.56
C GLU A 155 6.20 -11.17 -8.55
N VAL A 156 5.64 -10.40 -7.60
CA VAL A 156 6.46 -9.70 -6.61
C VAL A 156 7.29 -10.81 -6.07
N ALA A 157 8.59 -10.67 -6.20
CA ALA A 157 9.50 -11.66 -5.68
C ALA A 157 8.91 -12.06 -4.34
N VAL A 158 8.21 -13.19 -4.33
CA VAL A 158 7.56 -13.77 -3.16
C VAL A 158 8.56 -13.51 -2.09
N ASP A 159 8.16 -12.94 -0.93
CA ASP A 159 9.14 -12.84 0.13
C ASP A 159 9.63 -14.26 0.34
N ALA A 160 10.66 -14.62 -0.42
CA ALA A 160 11.12 -15.99 -0.53
C ALA A 160 11.52 -16.53 0.83
N LYS A 161 11.87 -15.62 1.75
CA LYS A 161 12.15 -15.98 3.15
C LYS A 161 10.88 -16.40 3.87
N SER A 162 9.78 -15.67 3.72
CA SER A 162 8.49 -16.02 4.31
C SER A 162 7.92 -17.29 3.69
N ALA A 163 7.94 -17.40 2.37
CA ALA A 163 7.50 -18.61 1.67
C ALA A 163 8.31 -19.85 2.07
N LEU A 164 9.64 -19.71 2.20
CA LEU A 164 10.49 -20.81 2.63
C LEU A 164 10.22 -21.21 4.08
N GLN A 165 9.90 -20.24 4.93
CA GLN A 165 9.51 -20.51 6.32
C GLN A 165 8.17 -21.24 6.39
N GLU A 166 7.16 -20.79 5.68
CA GLU A 166 5.85 -21.44 5.59
C GLU A 166 5.97 -22.87 5.05
N TRP A 167 6.74 -23.05 3.97
CA TRP A 167 7.00 -24.36 3.41
C TRP A 167 7.70 -25.28 4.40
N ALA A 168 8.76 -24.81 5.06
CA ALA A 168 9.48 -25.62 6.04
C ALA A 168 8.59 -26.03 7.21
N GLN A 169 7.74 -25.12 7.70
CA GLN A 169 6.75 -25.41 8.75
C GLN A 169 5.72 -26.45 8.28
N GLY A 170 5.19 -26.30 7.05
CA GLY A 170 4.24 -27.23 6.46
C GLY A 170 4.82 -28.65 6.26
N GLN A 171 6.16 -28.75 6.11
CA GLN A 171 6.89 -30.03 6.02
C GLN A 171 7.36 -30.57 7.41
N GLY A 172 7.06 -29.88 8.49
CA GLY A 172 7.55 -30.24 9.83
C GLY A 172 9.06 -30.07 10.00
N LEU A 173 9.72 -29.28 9.15
CA LEU A 173 11.14 -29.02 9.19
C LEU A 173 11.48 -27.86 10.15
N ALA A 174 12.77 -27.77 10.55
CA ALA A 174 13.26 -26.66 11.33
C ALA A 174 13.21 -25.34 10.52
N LEU A 175 13.09 -24.20 11.22
CA LEU A 175 13.07 -22.90 10.58
C LEU A 175 14.37 -22.62 9.80
N PRO A 176 14.28 -21.94 8.63
CA PRO A 176 15.45 -21.54 7.85
C PRO A 176 16.38 -20.64 8.64
N ARG A 177 17.69 -20.92 8.57
CA ARG A 177 18.74 -20.08 9.15
C ARG A 177 19.55 -19.44 8.03
N TYR A 178 19.80 -18.13 8.14
CA TYR A 178 20.51 -17.35 7.14
C TYR A 178 21.85 -16.86 7.72
N THR A 179 22.91 -16.98 6.90
CA THR A 179 24.25 -16.50 7.25
C THR A 179 24.85 -15.76 6.05
N VAL A 180 25.41 -14.57 6.27
CA VAL A 180 26.18 -13.89 5.22
C VAL A 180 27.56 -14.54 5.17
N VAL A 181 27.86 -15.21 4.06
CA VAL A 181 29.12 -15.98 3.88
C VAL A 181 30.19 -15.18 3.14
N ALA A 182 29.82 -14.13 2.39
CA ALA A 182 30.78 -13.25 1.73
C ALA A 182 30.23 -11.81 1.55
N ARG A 183 31.16 -10.85 1.55
CA ARG A 183 30.96 -9.48 1.10
C ARG A 183 32.07 -9.12 0.12
N LYS A 184 31.72 -8.68 -1.08
CA LYS A 184 32.64 -8.27 -2.15
C LYS A 184 32.26 -6.89 -2.67
N GLY A 185 33.15 -6.26 -3.41
CA GLY A 185 32.92 -4.95 -4.06
C GLY A 185 33.28 -3.75 -3.17
N PRO A 186 33.32 -2.55 -3.78
CA PRO A 186 33.64 -1.31 -3.07
C PRO A 186 32.48 -0.90 -2.14
N ASP A 187 32.78 -0.04 -1.15
CA ASP A 187 31.82 0.36 -0.12
C ASP A 187 30.57 1.06 -0.68
N HIS A 188 30.66 1.71 -1.82
CA HIS A 188 29.53 2.37 -2.49
C HIS A 188 28.69 1.42 -3.39
N ALA A 189 29.18 0.18 -3.65
CA ALA A 189 28.48 -0.83 -4.43
C ALA A 189 28.80 -2.26 -3.87
N PRO A 190 28.45 -2.55 -2.62
CA PRO A 190 28.75 -3.85 -2.00
C PRO A 190 27.88 -4.95 -2.64
N ARG A 191 28.46 -6.14 -2.77
CA ARG A 191 27.72 -7.39 -3.06
C ARG A 191 27.86 -8.33 -1.88
N PHE A 192 26.72 -8.83 -1.41
CA PHE A 192 26.63 -9.81 -0.33
C PHE A 192 26.26 -11.16 -0.90
N THR A 193 26.88 -12.22 -0.38
CA THR A 193 26.45 -13.60 -0.60
C THR A 193 25.88 -14.10 0.72
N ALA A 194 24.63 -14.54 0.71
CA ALA A 194 23.99 -15.17 1.86
C ALA A 194 23.76 -16.66 1.57
N GLU A 195 23.82 -17.46 2.61
CA GLU A 195 23.49 -18.88 2.59
C GLU A 195 22.27 -19.12 3.48
N VAL A 196 21.36 -19.96 3.03
CA VAL A 196 20.25 -20.47 3.82
C VAL A 196 20.42 -21.96 4.09
N LEU A 197 20.20 -22.37 5.34
CA LEU A 197 20.28 -23.74 5.80
C LEU A 197 18.97 -24.15 6.48
N ILE A 198 18.43 -25.29 6.11
CA ILE A 198 17.38 -26.03 6.82
C ILE A 198 17.95 -27.40 7.20
N ALA A 199 17.73 -27.84 8.43
CA ALA A 199 18.22 -29.13 8.90
C ALA A 199 17.71 -30.27 8.00
N GLY A 200 18.62 -31.14 7.56
CA GLY A 200 18.31 -32.24 6.65
C GLY A 200 18.21 -31.87 5.17
N ARG A 201 18.50 -30.61 4.80
CA ARG A 201 18.55 -30.16 3.40
C ARG A 201 19.94 -29.58 3.07
N ALA A 202 20.34 -29.71 1.81
CA ALA A 202 21.55 -29.06 1.34
C ALA A 202 21.38 -27.52 1.40
N PRO A 203 22.43 -26.75 1.78
CA PRO A 203 22.33 -25.31 1.79
C PRO A 203 22.12 -24.74 0.39
N ALA A 204 21.53 -23.54 0.31
CA ALA A 204 21.44 -22.77 -0.93
C ALA A 204 22.02 -21.37 -0.70
N GLN A 205 22.59 -20.79 -1.75
CA GLN A 205 23.22 -19.46 -1.69
C GLN A 205 22.51 -18.50 -2.65
N GLY A 206 22.57 -17.20 -2.32
CA GLY A 206 22.07 -16.13 -3.15
C GLY A 206 22.90 -14.86 -2.99
N GLU A 207 22.94 -14.05 -4.03
CA GLU A 207 23.69 -12.80 -4.04
C GLU A 207 22.77 -11.58 -4.16
N GLY A 208 23.19 -10.44 -3.60
CA GLY A 208 22.44 -9.19 -3.69
C GLY A 208 23.23 -7.97 -3.26
N ALA A 209 22.71 -6.79 -3.62
CA ALA A 209 23.31 -5.49 -3.26
C ALA A 209 23.14 -5.14 -1.77
N SER A 210 22.34 -5.89 -1.04
CA SER A 210 22.19 -5.79 0.42
C SER A 210 22.06 -7.18 1.02
N LYS A 211 22.32 -7.31 2.34
CA LYS A 211 22.12 -8.56 3.07
C LYS A 211 20.72 -9.13 2.85
N ARG A 212 19.68 -8.29 2.95
CA ARG A 212 18.28 -8.68 2.74
C ARG A 212 18.04 -9.23 1.33
N ILE A 213 18.58 -8.60 0.28
CA ILE A 213 18.42 -9.08 -1.10
C ILE A 213 19.14 -10.41 -1.30
N ALA A 214 20.33 -10.58 -0.73
CA ALA A 214 21.08 -11.83 -0.80
C ALA A 214 20.36 -12.99 -0.08
N GLU A 215 19.77 -12.73 1.09
CA GLU A 215 18.98 -13.69 1.85
C GLU A 215 17.70 -14.10 1.08
N GLN A 216 17.02 -13.16 0.44
CA GLN A 216 15.86 -13.44 -0.42
C GLN A 216 16.24 -14.30 -1.62
N ALA A 217 17.36 -14.01 -2.26
CA ALA A 217 17.88 -14.80 -3.37
C ALA A 217 18.23 -16.24 -2.94
N ALA A 218 18.85 -16.40 -1.75
CA ALA A 218 19.16 -17.72 -1.20
C ALA A 218 17.88 -18.53 -0.91
N ALA A 219 16.87 -17.89 -0.32
CA ALA A 219 15.58 -18.53 -0.05
C ALA A 219 14.88 -18.95 -1.36
N SER A 220 14.87 -18.08 -2.37
CA SER A 220 14.31 -18.39 -3.69
C SER A 220 15.01 -19.56 -4.35
N ALA A 221 16.35 -19.60 -4.30
CA ALA A 221 17.13 -20.72 -4.84
C ALA A 221 16.79 -22.05 -4.15
N LEU A 222 16.58 -22.05 -2.83
CA LEU A 222 16.17 -23.25 -2.10
C LEU A 222 14.75 -23.70 -2.48
N LEU A 223 13.79 -22.79 -2.52
CA LEU A 223 12.40 -23.08 -2.92
C LEU A 223 12.33 -23.68 -4.33
N THR A 224 13.04 -23.06 -5.29
CA THR A 224 13.12 -23.58 -6.67
C THR A 224 13.67 -24.99 -6.72
N ARG A 225 14.74 -25.27 -5.97
CA ARG A 225 15.34 -26.62 -5.92
C ARG A 225 14.41 -27.66 -5.30
N GLU A 226 13.61 -27.27 -4.31
CA GLU A 226 12.63 -28.17 -3.66
C GLU A 226 11.30 -28.26 -4.45
N GLY A 227 11.22 -27.64 -5.63
CA GLY A 227 10.02 -27.67 -6.49
C GLY A 227 8.85 -26.81 -5.96
N VAL A 228 9.12 -25.92 -5.01
CA VAL A 228 8.13 -25.01 -4.45
C VAL A 228 8.14 -23.72 -5.28
N GLY A 229 7.13 -23.51 -6.09
CA GLY A 229 7.04 -22.35 -7.01
C GLY A 229 6.93 -22.73 -8.50
N ALA A 230 6.88 -24.01 -8.85
CA ALA A 230 6.69 -24.46 -10.22
C ALA A 230 5.22 -24.72 -10.60
N HIS A 231 4.26 -24.07 -9.94
CA HIS A 231 2.85 -24.15 -10.31
C HIS A 231 2.31 -22.78 -10.74
N VAL A 232 2.83 -22.24 -11.85
CA VAL A 232 2.06 -21.30 -12.69
C VAL A 232 2.44 -21.60 -14.16
N GLY A 233 1.56 -22.29 -14.85
CA GLY A 233 1.56 -22.32 -16.28
C GLY A 233 1.79 -23.69 -16.90
N ASP A 234 0.75 -24.55 -16.84
CA ASP A 234 0.36 -25.46 -17.90
C ASP A 234 -1.05 -25.99 -17.58
N VAL A 235 -2.06 -25.29 -18.01
CA VAL A 235 -3.29 -25.77 -18.70
C VAL A 235 -3.94 -24.55 -19.37
#